data_b07cbb1630a7656efbd278a80edcfcc9
#
_entry.id   b07cbb1630a7656efbd278a80edcfcc9
#
_cell.length_a   1.000
_cell.length_b   1.000
_cell.length_c   1.000
_cell.angle_alpha   90.00
_cell.angle_beta   90.00
_cell.angle_gamma   90.00
#
_symmetry.space_group_name_H-M   'P 1'
#
loop_
_entity.id
_entity.type
_entity.pdbx_description
1 polymer ?
#
loop_
_entity_poly.entity_id
_entity_poly.type
_entity_poly.pdbx_seq_one_letter_code
_entity_poly.pdbx_strand_id
1 'polypeptide(L)'
;MIAHGSNKEIKNRIKKGIQILSRPGIRFSANNVMQFFAKQFVFAETIESALKGRNLNNRLYSFDMLGEAAWTMNDADKYYSSYKSALIEIGKRNKRNSVTSANGISVKLSALHPKYDFLHRERVMSELLPRVLELVQIAQRYNIGINIDAEEADRLEISLDIIAEVMKTIANSSWEGFGVVVQAYQKRASFLIDWLFHNCQKHNLKIMLRLVKGAYWDSEIKHSQTLGDTDFPVFTKKINTDYSFLVCSQKLLDMRDYIFPQFASHNAHSLVTICEMAGNNKGYEVQRLHGMGQSLHYAISKKYGV
;
A
#
# COMPACT_ATOMS: atom_id res chain seq x y z
N MET A 1 48.48 -10.56 -32.54
CA MET A 1 47.57 -11.52 -33.19
C MET A 1 46.32 -11.60 -32.32
N ILE A 2 45.32 -10.75 -32.57
CA ILE A 2 44.06 -10.68 -31.80
C ILE A 2 43.05 -11.50 -32.60
N ALA A 3 42.58 -12.61 -32.00
CA ALA A 3 41.63 -13.52 -32.62
C ALA A 3 40.25 -12.86 -32.70
N HIS A 4 39.79 -12.57 -33.90
CA HIS A 4 38.41 -12.27 -34.24
C HIS A 4 37.56 -13.55 -34.04
N GLY A 5 37.03 -13.75 -32.86
CA GLY A 5 35.95 -14.69 -32.63
C GLY A 5 34.71 -14.21 -33.40
N SER A 6 34.31 -14.96 -34.43
CA SER A 6 33.30 -14.54 -35.39
C SER A 6 31.94 -14.26 -34.68
N ASN A 7 31.34 -13.13 -35.02
CA ASN A 7 29.99 -12.72 -34.66
C ASN A 7 28.90 -13.81 -34.86
N LYS A 8 29.23 -14.84 -35.66
CA LYS A 8 28.41 -16.00 -35.95
C LYS A 8 28.39 -17.03 -34.80
N GLU A 9 29.51 -17.18 -34.08
CA GLU A 9 29.61 -18.11 -32.93
C GLU A 9 28.87 -17.54 -31.69
N ILE A 10 28.98 -16.25 -31.47
CA ILE A 10 28.24 -15.56 -30.38
C ILE A 10 26.73 -15.61 -30.65
N LYS A 11 26.30 -15.33 -31.89
CA LYS A 11 24.88 -15.46 -32.29
C LYS A 11 24.38 -16.91 -32.17
N ASN A 12 25.17 -17.90 -32.46
CA ASN A 12 24.80 -19.31 -32.32
C ASN A 12 24.73 -19.75 -30.84
N ARG A 13 25.61 -19.25 -29.99
CA ARG A 13 25.54 -19.49 -28.53
C ARG A 13 24.31 -18.83 -27.89
N ILE A 14 23.97 -17.59 -28.29
CA ILE A 14 22.77 -16.89 -27.86
C ILE A 14 21.52 -17.63 -28.38
N LYS A 15 21.49 -18.06 -29.65
CA LYS A 15 20.38 -18.86 -30.20
C LYS A 15 20.21 -20.22 -29.50
N LYS A 16 21.31 -20.91 -29.20
CA LYS A 16 21.27 -22.14 -28.39
C LYS A 16 20.81 -21.88 -26.96
N GLY A 17 21.23 -20.77 -26.32
CA GLY A 17 20.76 -20.35 -24.99
C GLY A 17 19.27 -20.07 -24.98
N ILE A 18 18.74 -19.35 -25.98
CA ILE A 18 17.32 -19.08 -26.14
C ILE A 18 16.52 -20.36 -26.42
N GLN A 19 17.04 -21.27 -27.24
CA GLN A 19 16.41 -22.58 -27.51
C GLN A 19 16.39 -23.49 -26.26
N ILE A 20 17.39 -23.40 -25.40
CA ILE A 20 17.44 -24.13 -24.12
C ILE A 20 16.38 -23.56 -23.16
N LEU A 21 16.23 -22.23 -23.09
CA LEU A 21 15.18 -21.56 -22.30
C LEU A 21 13.76 -21.84 -22.82
N SER A 22 13.60 -22.26 -24.08
CA SER A 22 12.30 -22.61 -24.66
C SER A 22 11.86 -24.06 -24.41
N ARG A 23 12.70 -24.91 -23.82
CA ARG A 23 12.36 -26.32 -23.55
C ARG A 23 11.30 -26.39 -22.43
N PRO A 24 10.24 -27.21 -22.60
CA PRO A 24 9.14 -27.34 -21.61
C PRO A 24 9.61 -27.63 -20.19
N GLY A 25 10.68 -28.44 -20.02
CA GLY A 25 11.23 -28.78 -18.72
C GLY A 25 11.88 -27.60 -17.96
N ILE A 26 12.50 -26.65 -18.67
CA ILE A 26 13.13 -25.47 -18.07
C ILE A 26 12.04 -24.45 -17.67
N ARG A 27 11.01 -24.28 -18.50
CA ARG A 27 9.83 -23.46 -18.17
C ARG A 27 9.12 -24.01 -16.94
N PHE A 28 8.94 -25.32 -16.86
CA PHE A 28 8.33 -25.98 -15.70
C PHE A 28 9.18 -25.79 -14.44
N SER A 29 10.50 -25.97 -14.52
CA SER A 29 11.40 -25.76 -13.38
C SER A 29 11.47 -24.29 -12.97
N ALA A 30 11.56 -23.36 -13.92
CA ALA A 30 11.54 -21.92 -13.64
C ALA A 30 10.21 -21.49 -13.01
N ASN A 31 9.07 -21.97 -13.52
CA ASN A 31 7.76 -21.71 -12.92
C ASN A 31 7.65 -22.25 -11.50
N ASN A 32 8.16 -23.45 -11.23
CA ASN A 32 8.14 -24.01 -9.87
C ASN A 32 9.01 -23.22 -8.90
N VAL A 33 10.20 -22.77 -9.35
CA VAL A 33 11.08 -21.91 -8.55
C VAL A 33 10.42 -20.55 -8.31
N MET A 34 9.84 -19.93 -9.33
CA MET A 34 9.10 -18.67 -9.20
C MET A 34 7.89 -18.83 -8.26
N GLN A 35 7.13 -19.91 -8.39
CA GLN A 35 6.01 -20.20 -7.48
C GLN A 35 6.47 -20.43 -6.04
N PHE A 36 7.63 -21.08 -5.84
CA PHE A 36 8.20 -21.27 -4.51
C PHE A 36 8.54 -19.92 -3.85
N PHE A 37 9.19 -19.00 -4.59
CA PHE A 37 9.48 -17.66 -4.09
C PHE A 37 8.20 -16.81 -3.96
N ALA A 38 7.29 -16.89 -4.91
CA ALA A 38 6.02 -16.16 -4.85
C ALA A 38 5.20 -16.55 -3.62
N LYS A 39 5.14 -17.84 -3.26
CA LYS A 39 4.46 -18.33 -2.04
C LYS A 39 4.97 -17.72 -0.74
N GLN A 40 6.19 -17.18 -0.73
CA GLN A 40 6.73 -16.49 0.43
C GLN A 40 6.07 -15.12 0.65
N PHE A 41 5.67 -14.44 -0.44
CA PHE A 41 5.14 -13.08 -0.42
C PHE A 41 3.67 -12.98 -0.79
N VAL A 42 3.13 -13.97 -1.51
CA VAL A 42 1.71 -14.06 -1.86
C VAL A 42 1.00 -14.96 -0.84
N PHE A 43 0.08 -14.37 -0.09
CA PHE A 43 -0.63 -15.09 0.99
C PHE A 43 -1.54 -16.19 0.45
N ALA A 44 -2.27 -15.91 -0.62
CA ALA A 44 -3.15 -16.86 -1.32
C ALA A 44 -3.48 -16.35 -2.73
N GLU A 45 -3.98 -17.24 -3.59
CA GLU A 45 -4.37 -16.90 -4.97
C GLU A 45 -5.73 -16.22 -5.05
N THR A 46 -6.62 -16.48 -4.08
CA THR A 46 -7.96 -15.87 -4.01
C THR A 46 -8.27 -15.42 -2.58
N ILE A 47 -9.16 -14.43 -2.45
CA ILE A 47 -9.58 -13.94 -1.14
C ILE A 47 -10.26 -15.01 -0.31
N GLU A 48 -11.04 -15.89 -0.94
CA GLU A 48 -11.73 -16.99 -0.27
C GLU A 48 -10.73 -17.99 0.33
N SER A 49 -9.65 -18.30 -0.40
CA SER A 49 -8.58 -19.19 0.09
C SER A 49 -7.78 -18.51 1.21
N ALA A 50 -7.50 -17.20 1.08
CA ALA A 50 -6.87 -16.41 2.12
C ALA A 50 -7.67 -16.44 3.42
N LEU A 51 -8.98 -16.25 3.35
CA LEU A 51 -9.88 -16.19 4.50
C LEU A 51 -10.18 -17.56 5.14
N LYS A 52 -9.85 -18.67 4.47
CA LYS A 52 -9.95 -20.04 5.03
C LYS A 52 -8.69 -20.46 5.80
N GLY A 53 -7.61 -19.72 5.70
CA GLY A 53 -6.33 -20.04 6.31
C GLY A 53 -6.39 -20.12 7.86
N ARG A 54 -5.77 -21.16 8.46
CA ARG A 54 -5.74 -21.36 9.92
C ARG A 54 -4.99 -20.27 10.70
N ASN A 55 -4.21 -19.43 10.00
CA ASN A 55 -3.33 -18.41 10.63
C ASN A 55 -4.03 -17.06 10.91
N LEU A 56 -5.34 -16.94 10.60
CA LEU A 56 -6.10 -15.69 10.81
C LEU A 56 -6.46 -15.43 12.28
N ASN A 57 -6.33 -16.43 13.17
CA ASN A 57 -6.90 -16.33 14.51
C ASN A 57 -6.17 -15.36 15.47
N ASN A 58 -4.89 -15.03 15.18
CA ASN A 58 -4.07 -14.21 16.08
C ASN A 58 -3.48 -12.96 15.42
N ARG A 59 -3.88 -12.63 14.20
CA ARG A 59 -3.38 -11.46 13.46
C ARG A 59 -4.47 -10.86 12.61
N LEU A 60 -4.37 -9.55 12.39
CA LEU A 60 -5.21 -8.83 11.44
C LEU A 60 -4.47 -8.68 10.12
N TYR A 61 -5.23 -8.60 9.04
CA TYR A 61 -4.70 -8.47 7.69
C TYR A 61 -5.38 -7.30 6.99
N SER A 62 -4.56 -6.47 6.34
CA SER A 62 -5.01 -5.59 5.28
C SER A 62 -4.65 -6.28 3.96
N PHE A 63 -5.66 -6.82 3.27
CA PHE A 63 -5.46 -7.57 2.03
C PHE A 63 -5.18 -6.61 0.87
N ASP A 64 -4.24 -6.97 0.01
CA ASP A 64 -3.98 -6.32 -1.26
C ASP A 64 -4.30 -7.30 -2.38
N MET A 65 -5.17 -6.91 -3.31
CA MET A 65 -5.64 -7.75 -4.41
C MET A 65 -4.65 -7.82 -5.58
N LEU A 66 -3.42 -7.32 -5.39
CA LEU A 66 -2.33 -7.34 -6.37
C LEU A 66 -2.77 -6.85 -7.75
N GLY A 67 -3.13 -5.59 -7.83
CA GLY A 67 -3.42 -4.90 -9.08
C GLY A 67 -3.06 -3.43 -8.97
N GLU A 68 -2.32 -2.94 -9.95
CA GLU A 68 -2.00 -1.51 -10.08
C GLU A 68 -1.84 -1.16 -11.55
N ALA A 69 -1.94 0.14 -11.87
CA ALA A 69 -1.73 0.67 -13.21
C ALA A 69 -2.57 -0.05 -14.28
N ALA A 70 -3.89 0.03 -14.18
CA ALA A 70 -4.79 -0.45 -15.24
C ALA A 70 -4.44 0.21 -16.58
N TRP A 71 -4.25 -0.58 -17.63
CA TRP A 71 -3.91 -0.08 -18.97
C TRP A 71 -5.16 0.32 -19.76
N THR A 72 -6.27 -0.38 -19.51
CA THR A 72 -7.54 -0.16 -20.18
C THR A 72 -8.68 -0.09 -19.15
N MET A 73 -9.83 0.44 -19.56
CA MET A 73 -11.04 0.40 -18.73
C MET A 73 -11.47 -1.04 -18.40
N ASN A 74 -11.26 -1.98 -19.33
CA ASN A 74 -11.56 -3.40 -19.10
C ASN A 74 -10.67 -4.00 -17.97
N ASP A 75 -9.40 -3.58 -17.87
CA ASP A 75 -8.53 -3.98 -16.76
C ASP A 75 -9.02 -3.35 -15.45
N ALA A 76 -9.35 -2.05 -15.49
CA ALA A 76 -9.91 -1.34 -14.35
C ALA A 76 -11.22 -1.98 -13.85
N ASP A 77 -12.09 -2.43 -14.74
CA ASP A 77 -13.34 -3.12 -14.39
C ASP A 77 -13.08 -4.48 -13.72
N LYS A 78 -12.06 -5.22 -14.16
CA LYS A 78 -11.65 -6.47 -13.53
C LYS A 78 -11.12 -6.24 -12.11
N TYR A 79 -10.20 -5.26 -11.95
CA TYR A 79 -9.67 -4.91 -10.63
C TYR A 79 -10.77 -4.40 -9.69
N TYR A 80 -11.63 -3.52 -10.17
CA TYR A 80 -12.78 -3.02 -9.42
C TYR A 80 -13.68 -4.16 -8.93
N SER A 81 -14.04 -5.10 -9.81
CA SER A 81 -14.83 -6.28 -9.47
C SER A 81 -14.12 -7.15 -8.43
N SER A 82 -12.81 -7.31 -8.54
CA SER A 82 -11.99 -8.05 -7.59
C SER A 82 -12.00 -7.38 -6.20
N TYR A 83 -11.77 -6.06 -6.12
CA TYR A 83 -11.86 -5.32 -4.87
C TYR A 83 -13.25 -5.39 -4.23
N LYS A 84 -14.30 -5.24 -5.03
CA LYS A 84 -15.69 -5.33 -4.57
C LYS A 84 -16.01 -6.71 -3.98
N SER A 85 -15.63 -7.77 -4.69
CA SER A 85 -15.81 -9.15 -4.22
C SER A 85 -15.02 -9.41 -2.94
N ALA A 86 -13.78 -8.94 -2.87
CA ALA A 86 -12.93 -9.10 -1.69
C ALA A 86 -13.53 -8.39 -0.46
N LEU A 87 -13.97 -7.15 -0.59
CA LEU A 87 -14.64 -6.39 0.48
C LEU A 87 -15.88 -7.14 1.02
N ILE A 88 -16.71 -7.67 0.13
CA ILE A 88 -17.91 -8.43 0.49
C ILE A 88 -17.53 -9.71 1.24
N GLU A 89 -16.53 -10.47 0.76
CA GLU A 89 -16.10 -11.72 1.41
C GLU A 89 -15.42 -11.50 2.76
N ILE A 90 -14.58 -10.45 2.89
CA ILE A 90 -14.00 -10.03 4.17
C ILE A 90 -15.13 -9.62 5.12
N GLY A 91 -16.06 -8.80 4.64
CA GLY A 91 -17.16 -8.26 5.42
C GLY A 91 -18.12 -9.32 5.94
N LYS A 92 -18.53 -10.28 5.11
CA LYS A 92 -19.40 -11.41 5.53
C LYS A 92 -18.79 -12.25 6.67
N ARG A 93 -17.46 -12.29 6.75
CA ARG A 93 -16.74 -13.05 7.79
C ARG A 93 -16.34 -12.20 8.98
N ASN A 94 -16.52 -10.88 8.90
CA ASN A 94 -16.22 -9.99 10.03
C ASN A 94 -17.24 -10.22 11.15
N LYS A 95 -16.73 -10.62 12.32
CA LYS A 95 -17.50 -10.79 13.56
C LYS A 95 -17.06 -9.79 14.64
N ARG A 96 -16.25 -8.80 14.27
CA ARG A 96 -15.67 -7.84 15.19
C ARG A 96 -16.50 -6.56 15.25
N ASN A 97 -16.60 -5.99 16.43
CA ASN A 97 -17.37 -4.75 16.65
C ASN A 97 -16.57 -3.48 16.32
N SER A 98 -15.23 -3.57 16.30
CA SER A 98 -14.35 -2.45 15.97
C SER A 98 -13.59 -2.69 14.67
N VAL A 99 -13.47 -1.66 13.85
CA VAL A 99 -12.69 -1.66 12.61
C VAL A 99 -11.22 -1.99 12.87
N THR A 100 -10.65 -1.46 13.96
CA THR A 100 -9.25 -1.70 14.37
C THR A 100 -8.98 -3.13 14.82
N SER A 101 -10.02 -3.93 15.03
CA SER A 101 -9.92 -5.36 15.35
C SER A 101 -10.38 -6.27 14.20
N ALA A 102 -10.73 -5.70 13.05
CA ALA A 102 -11.21 -6.41 11.86
C ALA A 102 -10.11 -6.47 10.78
N ASN A 103 -10.22 -7.45 9.88
CA ASN A 103 -9.45 -7.44 8.64
C ASN A 103 -9.95 -6.34 7.72
N GLY A 104 -9.06 -5.77 6.92
CA GLY A 104 -9.36 -4.73 5.95
C GLY A 104 -8.76 -5.02 4.58
N ILE A 105 -8.79 -4.01 3.72
CA ILE A 105 -8.26 -4.05 2.36
C ILE A 105 -7.46 -2.79 2.04
N SER A 106 -6.46 -2.92 1.19
CA SER A 106 -5.74 -1.80 0.57
C SER A 106 -6.10 -1.70 -0.89
N VAL A 107 -6.31 -0.49 -1.38
CA VAL A 107 -6.76 -0.20 -2.75
C VAL A 107 -5.81 0.79 -3.40
N LYS A 108 -5.32 0.48 -4.60
CA LYS A 108 -4.57 1.41 -5.45
C LYS A 108 -5.52 2.07 -6.45
N LEU A 109 -5.51 3.39 -6.48
CA LEU A 109 -6.38 4.16 -7.37
C LEU A 109 -6.04 3.94 -8.84
N SER A 110 -4.76 3.70 -9.15
CA SER A 110 -4.31 3.37 -10.50
C SER A 110 -4.87 2.04 -11.04
N ALA A 111 -5.28 1.13 -10.18
CA ALA A 111 -5.97 -0.10 -10.57
C ALA A 111 -7.41 0.15 -11.03
N LEU A 112 -8.02 1.26 -10.61
CA LEU A 112 -9.44 1.54 -10.85
C LEU A 112 -9.70 2.43 -12.06
N HIS A 113 -8.64 3.04 -12.65
CA HIS A 113 -8.79 3.91 -13.81
C HIS A 113 -7.48 4.04 -14.60
N PRO A 114 -7.46 3.83 -15.96
CA PRO A 114 -6.24 3.86 -16.77
C PRO A 114 -5.67 5.26 -16.99
N LYS A 115 -6.45 6.31 -16.75
CA LYS A 115 -6.06 7.71 -16.87
C LYS A 115 -6.01 8.40 -15.50
N TYR A 116 -5.48 7.69 -14.51
CA TYR A 116 -5.32 8.20 -13.15
C TYR A 116 -4.08 9.11 -13.06
N ASP A 117 -4.26 10.35 -13.48
CA ASP A 117 -3.29 11.43 -13.41
C ASP A 117 -4.01 12.81 -13.31
N PHE A 118 -3.27 13.85 -12.92
CA PHE A 118 -3.83 15.18 -12.69
C PHE A 118 -4.28 15.87 -14.00
N LEU A 119 -3.66 15.55 -15.14
CA LEU A 119 -4.05 16.13 -16.44
C LEU A 119 -5.46 15.68 -16.86
N HIS A 120 -5.93 14.54 -16.37
CA HIS A 120 -7.27 14.02 -16.63
C HIS A 120 -8.22 14.19 -15.43
N ARG A 121 -7.98 15.19 -14.56
CA ARG A 121 -8.68 15.40 -13.30
C ARG A 121 -10.21 15.34 -13.42
N GLU A 122 -10.80 16.06 -14.38
CA GLU A 122 -12.27 16.08 -14.58
C GLU A 122 -12.81 14.67 -14.86
N ARG A 123 -12.11 13.93 -15.70
CA ARG A 123 -12.47 12.55 -16.02
C ARG A 123 -12.28 11.61 -14.84
N VAL A 124 -11.19 11.76 -14.09
CA VAL A 124 -10.94 10.98 -12.87
C VAL A 124 -12.04 11.26 -11.85
N MET A 125 -12.42 12.50 -11.61
CA MET A 125 -13.47 12.82 -10.65
C MET A 125 -14.85 12.34 -11.11
N SER A 126 -15.14 12.27 -12.41
CA SER A 126 -16.42 11.77 -12.90
C SER A 126 -16.51 10.24 -13.02
N GLU A 127 -15.40 9.55 -13.31
CA GLU A 127 -15.40 8.10 -13.59
C GLU A 127 -14.80 7.26 -12.44
N LEU A 128 -13.72 7.72 -11.79
CA LEU A 128 -13.02 6.98 -10.72
C LEU A 128 -13.65 7.22 -9.34
N LEU A 129 -13.96 8.47 -8.99
CA LEU A 129 -14.50 8.79 -7.66
C LEU A 129 -15.76 7.99 -7.32
N PRO A 130 -16.76 7.79 -8.23
CA PRO A 130 -17.92 6.95 -7.93
C PRO A 130 -17.56 5.51 -7.58
N ARG A 131 -16.54 4.93 -8.23
CA ARG A 131 -16.04 3.58 -7.93
C ARG A 131 -15.45 3.52 -6.52
N VAL A 132 -14.64 4.51 -6.16
CA VAL A 132 -14.04 4.60 -4.83
C VAL A 132 -15.12 4.75 -3.76
N LEU A 133 -16.10 5.62 -3.98
CA LEU A 133 -17.22 5.82 -3.05
C LEU A 133 -18.03 4.54 -2.84
N GLU A 134 -18.29 3.75 -3.89
CA GLU A 134 -18.98 2.47 -3.76
C GLU A 134 -18.17 1.47 -2.91
N LEU A 135 -16.84 1.36 -3.13
CA LEU A 135 -15.98 0.50 -2.32
C LEU A 135 -15.97 0.93 -0.85
N VAL A 136 -15.90 2.24 -0.60
CA VAL A 136 -15.97 2.82 0.77
C VAL A 136 -17.31 2.51 1.42
N GLN A 137 -18.43 2.65 0.73
CA GLN A 137 -19.77 2.32 1.23
C GLN A 137 -19.90 0.83 1.57
N ILE A 138 -19.30 -0.06 0.78
CA ILE A 138 -19.27 -1.49 1.08
C ILE A 138 -18.47 -1.74 2.36
N ALA A 139 -17.26 -1.15 2.48
CA ALA A 139 -16.44 -1.28 3.68
C ALA A 139 -17.17 -0.76 4.94
N GLN A 140 -17.83 0.39 4.84
CA GLN A 140 -18.63 0.99 5.91
C GLN A 140 -19.80 0.07 6.32
N ARG A 141 -20.55 -0.48 5.37
CA ARG A 141 -21.68 -1.41 5.63
C ARG A 141 -21.25 -2.64 6.43
N TYR A 142 -20.05 -3.14 6.16
CA TYR A 142 -19.51 -4.32 6.84
C TYR A 142 -18.64 -3.99 8.06
N ASN A 143 -18.48 -2.72 8.39
CA ASN A 143 -17.61 -2.23 9.47
C ASN A 143 -16.18 -2.80 9.40
N ILE A 144 -15.55 -2.70 8.22
CA ILE A 144 -14.16 -3.11 7.95
C ILE A 144 -13.34 -1.93 7.44
N GLY A 145 -12.00 -2.03 7.54
CA GLY A 145 -11.08 -1.00 7.05
C GLY A 145 -10.87 -1.06 5.54
N ILE A 146 -10.77 0.12 4.91
CA ILE A 146 -10.30 0.30 3.53
C ILE A 146 -9.24 1.39 3.49
N ASN A 147 -8.02 1.07 3.08
CA ASN A 147 -6.93 2.02 2.93
C ASN A 147 -6.72 2.37 1.46
N ILE A 148 -6.64 3.66 1.17
CA ILE A 148 -6.15 4.15 -0.12
C ILE A 148 -4.62 4.17 -0.07
N ASP A 149 -3.97 3.33 -0.87
CA ASP A 149 -2.52 3.26 -0.95
C ASP A 149 -1.95 4.51 -1.63
N ALA A 150 -0.79 4.96 -1.14
CA ALA A 150 -0.03 6.02 -1.79
C ALA A 150 0.77 5.45 -2.97
N GLU A 151 0.76 6.17 -4.07
CA GLU A 151 1.47 5.83 -5.30
C GLU A 151 2.55 6.88 -5.60
N GLU A 152 2.93 7.12 -6.86
CA GLU A 152 3.98 8.07 -7.22
C GLU A 152 3.63 9.52 -6.82
N ALA A 153 4.65 10.35 -6.65
CA ALA A 153 4.50 11.71 -6.13
C ALA A 153 3.67 12.63 -7.03
N ASP A 154 3.70 12.42 -8.34
CA ASP A 154 2.92 13.17 -9.32
C ASP A 154 1.41 12.86 -9.25
N ARG A 155 1.02 11.73 -8.67
CA ARG A 155 -0.38 11.34 -8.43
C ARG A 155 -0.93 11.81 -7.09
N LEU A 156 -0.10 12.42 -6.23
CA LEU A 156 -0.55 12.79 -4.89
C LEU A 156 -1.72 13.79 -4.94
N GLU A 157 -1.64 14.82 -5.77
CA GLU A 157 -2.67 15.87 -5.80
C GLU A 157 -4.03 15.34 -6.24
N ILE A 158 -4.07 14.53 -7.30
CA ILE A 158 -5.33 13.91 -7.73
C ILE A 158 -5.85 12.90 -6.71
N SER A 159 -4.97 12.20 -5.96
CA SER A 159 -5.38 11.32 -4.88
C SER A 159 -6.01 12.11 -3.73
N LEU A 160 -5.47 13.29 -3.41
CA LEU A 160 -6.01 14.15 -2.35
C LEU A 160 -7.38 14.72 -2.71
N ASP A 161 -7.64 15.05 -3.98
CA ASP A 161 -8.96 15.45 -4.44
C ASP A 161 -10.00 14.33 -4.19
N ILE A 162 -9.66 13.09 -4.54
CA ILE A 162 -10.52 11.92 -4.28
C ILE A 162 -10.72 11.71 -2.77
N ILE A 163 -9.64 11.73 -2.00
CA ILE A 163 -9.67 11.55 -0.54
C ILE A 163 -10.55 12.63 0.12
N ALA A 164 -10.41 13.89 -0.30
CA ALA A 164 -11.24 14.99 0.20
C ALA A 164 -12.73 14.77 -0.03
N GLU A 165 -13.12 14.32 -1.23
CA GLU A 165 -14.52 14.03 -1.54
C GLU A 165 -15.04 12.79 -0.78
N VAL A 166 -14.20 11.77 -0.57
CA VAL A 166 -14.55 10.63 0.28
C VAL A 166 -14.78 11.11 1.71
N MET A 167 -13.84 11.87 2.32
CA MET A 167 -13.97 12.40 3.69
C MET A 167 -15.22 13.25 3.86
N LYS A 168 -15.54 14.08 2.89
CA LYS A 168 -16.76 14.88 2.85
C LYS A 168 -18.03 14.01 2.80
N THR A 169 -18.00 12.93 2.00
CA THR A 169 -19.13 12.01 1.84
C THR A 169 -19.44 11.23 3.12
N ILE A 170 -18.39 10.82 3.86
CA ILE A 170 -18.53 10.09 5.13
C ILE A 170 -18.55 11.01 6.36
N ALA A 171 -18.68 12.32 6.19
CA ALA A 171 -18.68 13.32 7.28
C ALA A 171 -19.71 12.95 8.37
N ASN A 172 -19.34 13.19 9.64
CA ASN A 172 -20.13 12.85 10.83
C ASN A 172 -20.45 11.34 10.97
N SER A 173 -19.77 10.47 10.24
CA SER A 173 -19.92 9.04 10.40
C SER A 173 -19.23 8.55 11.68
N SER A 174 -19.85 7.60 12.37
CA SER A 174 -19.23 6.86 13.47
C SER A 174 -18.29 5.75 13.00
N TRP A 175 -18.20 5.51 11.68
CA TRP A 175 -17.30 4.52 11.12
C TRP A 175 -15.88 5.10 10.95
N GLU A 176 -14.91 4.47 11.59
CA GLU A 176 -13.49 4.88 11.61
C GLU A 176 -12.61 4.08 10.64
N GLY A 177 -13.20 3.41 9.64
CA GLY A 177 -12.50 2.44 8.78
C GLY A 177 -11.92 3.01 7.49
N PHE A 178 -12.12 4.30 7.19
CA PHE A 178 -11.44 4.93 6.07
C PHE A 178 -9.97 5.16 6.41
N GLY A 179 -9.07 4.76 5.53
CA GLY A 179 -7.63 4.86 5.73
C GLY A 179 -6.91 5.47 4.54
N VAL A 180 -5.81 6.14 4.83
CA VAL A 180 -4.92 6.77 3.86
C VAL A 180 -3.48 6.36 4.15
N VAL A 181 -2.68 6.15 3.11
CA VAL A 181 -1.25 5.86 3.24
C VAL A 181 -0.42 7.12 2.99
N VAL A 182 0.57 7.38 3.85
CA VAL A 182 1.52 8.49 3.71
C VAL A 182 2.94 7.92 3.65
N GLN A 183 3.72 8.41 2.68
CA GLN A 183 5.10 7.98 2.44
C GLN A 183 6.08 9.03 3.01
N ALA A 184 6.78 8.67 4.08
CA ALA A 184 7.67 9.58 4.81
C ALA A 184 8.91 10.03 4.01
N TYR A 185 9.26 9.34 2.91
CA TYR A 185 10.35 9.77 2.04
C TYR A 185 9.99 11.00 1.19
N GLN A 186 8.69 11.34 1.06
CA GLN A 186 8.27 12.56 0.40
C GLN A 186 8.53 13.77 1.31
N LYS A 187 9.13 14.81 0.75
CA LYS A 187 9.45 16.06 1.49
C LYS A 187 8.22 16.75 2.06
N ARG A 188 7.06 16.52 1.47
CA ARG A 188 5.74 17.07 1.88
C ARG A 188 4.94 16.17 2.86
N ALA A 189 5.50 15.02 3.30
CA ALA A 189 4.79 14.06 4.14
C ALA A 189 4.20 14.67 5.43
N SER A 190 4.98 15.49 6.14
CA SER A 190 4.53 16.14 7.38
C SER A 190 3.35 17.11 7.14
N PHE A 191 3.38 17.88 6.06
CA PHE A 191 2.30 18.80 5.69
C PHE A 191 1.03 18.05 5.25
N LEU A 192 1.21 16.90 4.59
CA LEU A 192 0.09 16.03 4.22
C LEU A 192 -0.63 15.49 5.47
N ILE A 193 0.11 15.12 6.51
CA ILE A 193 -0.48 14.70 7.80
C ILE A 193 -1.29 15.84 8.43
N ASP A 194 -0.79 17.10 8.40
CA ASP A 194 -1.53 18.25 8.89
C ASP A 194 -2.82 18.49 8.10
N TRP A 195 -2.74 18.36 6.78
CA TRP A 195 -3.90 18.50 5.91
C TRP A 195 -4.98 17.44 6.21
N LEU A 196 -4.58 16.17 6.39
CA LEU A 196 -5.49 15.08 6.76
C LEU A 196 -6.12 15.33 8.13
N PHE A 197 -5.33 15.71 9.12
CA PHE A 197 -5.80 16.03 10.47
C PHE A 197 -6.83 17.17 10.46
N HIS A 198 -6.53 18.26 9.75
CA HIS A 198 -7.46 19.38 9.60
C HIS A 198 -8.80 18.97 8.94
N ASN A 199 -8.74 18.13 7.90
CA ASN A 199 -9.95 17.58 7.28
C ASN A 199 -10.74 16.66 8.23
N CYS A 200 -10.06 15.87 9.08
CA CYS A 200 -10.73 15.08 10.12
C CYS A 200 -11.50 15.99 11.09
N GLN A 201 -10.87 17.06 11.57
CA GLN A 201 -11.54 18.05 12.44
C GLN A 201 -12.71 18.70 11.74
N LYS A 202 -12.51 19.20 10.52
CA LYS A 202 -13.54 19.87 9.72
C LYS A 202 -14.79 19.02 9.48
N HIS A 203 -14.61 17.72 9.24
CA HIS A 203 -15.67 16.79 8.90
C HIS A 203 -16.14 15.94 10.09
N ASN A 204 -15.59 16.17 11.28
CA ASN A 204 -15.84 15.38 12.49
C ASN A 204 -15.70 13.87 12.23
N LEU A 205 -14.50 13.48 11.80
CA LEU A 205 -14.13 12.12 11.41
C LEU A 205 -12.96 11.61 12.23
N LYS A 206 -12.88 10.30 12.36
CA LYS A 206 -11.66 9.61 12.71
C LYS A 206 -11.29 8.63 11.58
N ILE A 207 -10.04 8.68 11.13
CA ILE A 207 -9.54 7.86 10.03
C ILE A 207 -8.35 7.00 10.46
N MET A 208 -8.01 5.98 9.69
CA MET A 208 -6.74 5.28 9.80
C MET A 208 -5.67 5.98 8.97
N LEU A 209 -4.43 6.04 9.44
CA LEU A 209 -3.32 6.52 8.64
C LEU A 209 -2.15 5.55 8.72
N ARG A 210 -1.84 4.94 7.58
CA ARG A 210 -0.67 4.08 7.43
C ARG A 210 0.55 4.91 7.03
N LEU A 211 1.52 4.99 7.93
CA LEU A 211 2.79 5.61 7.66
C LEU A 211 3.79 4.55 7.18
N VAL A 212 4.33 4.75 5.99
CA VAL A 212 5.40 3.93 5.39
C VAL A 212 6.62 4.80 5.09
N LYS A 213 7.79 4.21 4.83
CA LYS A 213 8.96 4.99 4.39
C LYS A 213 8.82 5.45 2.95
N GLY A 214 8.34 4.58 2.06
CA GLY A 214 8.08 4.84 0.65
C GLY A 214 8.50 3.66 -0.23
N ALA A 215 7.81 3.47 -1.36
CA ALA A 215 7.97 2.29 -2.20
C ALA A 215 8.56 2.59 -3.59
N TYR A 216 8.57 3.84 -4.05
CA TYR A 216 8.85 4.20 -5.45
C TYR A 216 10.14 5.02 -5.62
N TRP A 217 11.11 4.93 -4.69
CA TRP A 217 12.28 5.81 -4.66
C TRP A 217 13.06 5.86 -5.98
N ASP A 218 13.36 4.70 -6.57
CA ASP A 218 14.13 4.62 -7.82
C ASP A 218 13.38 5.26 -8.99
N SER A 219 12.07 5.04 -9.10
CA SER A 219 11.24 5.64 -10.16
C SER A 219 11.06 7.14 -9.97
N GLU A 220 10.90 7.62 -8.75
CA GLU A 220 10.83 9.05 -8.43
C GLU A 220 12.10 9.80 -8.83
N ILE A 221 13.26 9.27 -8.46
CA ILE A 221 14.56 9.86 -8.84
C ILE A 221 14.72 9.86 -10.36
N LYS A 222 14.45 8.73 -11.01
CA LYS A 222 14.57 8.61 -12.46
C LYS A 222 13.60 9.53 -13.19
N HIS A 223 12.38 9.65 -12.72
CA HIS A 223 11.36 10.53 -13.30
C HIS A 223 11.78 11.99 -13.25
N SER A 224 12.17 12.50 -12.07
CA SER A 224 12.67 13.86 -11.91
C SER A 224 13.90 14.14 -12.77
N GLN A 225 14.84 13.19 -12.87
CA GLN A 225 15.99 13.32 -13.77
C GLN A 225 15.59 13.41 -15.24
N THR A 226 14.57 12.65 -15.66
CA THR A 226 14.07 12.65 -17.05
C THR A 226 13.39 13.96 -17.38
N LEU A 227 12.67 14.56 -16.41
CA LEU A 227 12.01 15.87 -16.58
C LEU A 227 13.00 17.03 -16.49
N GLY A 228 14.21 16.83 -15.99
CA GLY A 228 15.20 17.89 -15.78
C GLY A 228 14.86 18.76 -14.57
N ASP A 229 14.17 18.22 -13.57
CA ASP A 229 13.83 18.93 -12.34
C ASP A 229 15.09 19.36 -11.60
N THR A 230 15.04 20.52 -10.95
CA THR A 230 16.15 21.04 -10.14
C THR A 230 16.24 20.37 -8.77
N ASP A 231 15.19 19.69 -8.32
CA ASP A 231 15.11 18.99 -7.04
C ASP A 231 14.20 17.75 -7.17
N PHE A 232 14.25 16.89 -6.16
CA PHE A 232 13.46 15.65 -6.12
C PHE A 232 12.27 15.78 -5.14
N PRO A 233 11.10 15.18 -5.43
CA PRO A 233 9.97 15.19 -4.50
C PRO A 233 10.23 14.36 -3.25
N VAL A 234 11.25 13.49 -3.30
CA VAL A 234 11.65 12.57 -2.23
C VAL A 234 13.02 12.88 -1.68
N PHE A 235 13.31 12.47 -0.44
CA PHE A 235 14.64 12.57 0.12
C PHE A 235 15.62 11.64 -0.59
N THR A 236 16.77 12.18 -0.99
CA THR A 236 17.83 11.42 -1.66
C THR A 236 18.73 10.64 -0.71
N LYS A 237 18.76 11.01 0.57
CA LYS A 237 19.51 10.31 1.62
C LYS A 237 18.55 9.53 2.52
N LYS A 238 18.81 8.23 2.69
CA LYS A 238 18.01 7.34 3.53
C LYS A 238 17.83 7.86 4.96
N ILE A 239 18.85 8.48 5.54
CA ILE A 239 18.79 9.04 6.90
C ILE A 239 17.70 10.11 7.04
N ASN A 240 17.48 10.93 6.00
CA ASN A 240 16.44 11.95 6.01
C ASN A 240 15.06 11.32 6.00
N THR A 241 14.87 10.22 5.24
CA THR A 241 13.63 9.43 5.27
C THR A 241 13.40 8.80 6.64
N ASP A 242 14.45 8.23 7.25
CA ASP A 242 14.35 7.61 8.57
C ASP A 242 13.97 8.66 9.63
N TYR A 243 14.55 9.85 9.58
CA TYR A 243 14.22 10.98 10.46
C TYR A 243 12.79 11.48 10.23
N SER A 244 12.41 11.72 8.97
CA SER A 244 11.04 12.12 8.59
C SER A 244 10.00 11.11 9.09
N PHE A 245 10.30 9.81 8.96
CA PHE A 245 9.42 8.75 9.45
C PHE A 245 9.17 8.86 10.97
N LEU A 246 10.21 9.13 11.76
CA LEU A 246 10.07 9.29 13.22
C LEU A 246 9.35 10.59 13.59
N VAL A 247 9.64 11.69 12.92
CA VAL A 247 8.93 12.98 13.13
C VAL A 247 7.45 12.83 12.80
N CYS A 248 7.12 12.23 11.66
CA CYS A 248 5.74 11.95 11.28
C CYS A 248 5.07 10.98 12.26
N SER A 249 5.81 10.00 12.80
CA SER A 249 5.28 9.07 13.80
C SER A 249 4.90 9.77 15.10
N GLN A 250 5.76 10.66 15.61
CA GLN A 250 5.42 11.46 16.81
C GLN A 250 4.17 12.29 16.57
N LYS A 251 4.12 13.00 15.45
CA LYS A 251 2.95 13.81 15.06
C LYS A 251 1.65 12.99 15.05
N LEU A 252 1.68 11.80 14.47
CA LEU A 252 0.51 10.90 14.44
C LEU A 252 0.13 10.39 15.84
N LEU A 253 1.10 10.11 16.69
CA LEU A 253 0.84 9.74 18.09
C LEU A 253 0.17 10.87 18.88
N ASP A 254 0.44 12.13 18.54
CA ASP A 254 -0.18 13.29 19.17
C ASP A 254 -1.60 13.56 18.62
N MET A 255 -1.95 13.02 17.44
CA MET A 255 -3.22 13.22 16.74
C MET A 255 -4.23 12.07 16.91
N ARG A 256 -4.04 11.16 17.88
CA ARG A 256 -4.82 9.90 18.01
C ARG A 256 -6.31 10.08 18.25
N ASP A 257 -6.77 11.25 18.64
CA ASP A 257 -8.19 11.54 18.77
C ASP A 257 -8.92 11.52 17.42
N TYR A 258 -8.21 11.88 16.33
CA TYR A 258 -8.74 11.97 14.98
C TYR A 258 -8.10 10.99 13.99
N ILE A 259 -6.95 10.44 14.34
CA ILE A 259 -6.20 9.53 13.44
C ILE A 259 -5.80 8.30 14.23
N PHE A 260 -6.11 7.10 13.71
CA PHE A 260 -5.57 5.84 14.21
C PHE A 260 -4.28 5.51 13.44
N PRO A 261 -3.09 5.64 14.07
CA PRO A 261 -1.82 5.40 13.39
C PRO A 261 -1.57 3.92 13.11
N GLN A 262 -1.11 3.64 11.89
CA GLN A 262 -0.66 2.32 11.45
C GLN A 262 0.80 2.44 10.98
N PHE A 263 1.76 1.96 11.77
CA PHE A 263 3.19 2.10 11.47
C PHE A 263 3.71 0.87 10.72
N ALA A 264 3.94 1.01 9.42
CA ALA A 264 4.40 -0.08 8.57
C ALA A 264 5.92 -0.01 8.36
N SER A 265 6.66 -0.93 8.97
CA SER A 265 8.12 -0.97 8.88
C SER A 265 8.68 -2.36 9.19
N HIS A 266 9.86 -2.66 8.62
CA HIS A 266 10.68 -3.84 8.95
C HIS A 266 12.01 -3.44 9.64
N ASN A 267 12.14 -2.16 10.03
CA ASN A 267 13.33 -1.64 10.69
C ASN A 267 13.14 -1.65 12.21
N ALA A 268 13.99 -2.41 12.90
CA ALA A 268 13.90 -2.60 14.35
C ALA A 268 14.02 -1.28 15.12
N HIS A 269 14.98 -0.41 14.74
CA HIS A 269 15.16 0.88 15.37
C HIS A 269 13.91 1.75 15.26
N SER A 270 13.34 1.87 14.04
CA SER A 270 12.13 2.65 13.82
C SER A 270 10.96 2.16 14.69
N LEU A 271 10.71 0.84 14.71
CA LEU A 271 9.58 0.27 15.47
C LEU A 271 9.77 0.40 16.98
N VAL A 272 10.97 0.14 17.49
CA VAL A 272 11.26 0.31 18.93
C VAL A 272 11.10 1.76 19.34
N THR A 273 11.66 2.69 18.57
CA THR A 273 11.54 4.13 18.85
C THR A 273 10.07 4.57 18.91
N ILE A 274 9.23 4.12 17.96
CA ILE A 274 7.79 4.44 17.96
C ILE A 274 7.10 3.87 19.21
N CYS A 275 7.39 2.62 19.57
CA CYS A 275 6.80 2.02 20.77
C CYS A 275 7.22 2.76 22.06
N GLU A 276 8.46 3.20 22.16
CA GLU A 276 8.95 3.99 23.30
C GLU A 276 8.30 5.40 23.32
N MET A 277 8.16 6.06 22.16
CA MET A 277 7.46 7.35 22.02
C MET A 277 5.99 7.25 22.40
N ALA A 278 5.32 6.16 22.04
CA ALA A 278 3.92 5.91 22.37
C ALA A 278 3.69 5.63 23.87
N GLY A 279 4.72 5.14 24.59
CA GLY A 279 4.64 4.77 26.00
C GLY A 279 3.54 3.72 26.26
N ASN A 280 2.71 3.97 27.25
CA ASN A 280 1.62 3.05 27.64
C ASN A 280 0.35 3.19 26.79
N ASN A 281 0.27 4.15 25.89
CA ASN A 281 -0.91 4.37 25.07
C ASN A 281 -0.93 3.42 23.86
N LYS A 282 -1.93 2.53 23.82
CA LYS A 282 -2.10 1.47 22.80
C LYS A 282 -2.93 1.88 21.58
N GLY A 283 -3.25 3.15 21.40
CA GLY A 283 -4.08 3.66 20.30
C GLY A 283 -3.36 3.70 18.95
N TYR A 284 -2.62 2.66 18.57
CA TYR A 284 -1.93 2.49 17.29
C TYR A 284 -1.67 1.01 17.00
N GLU A 285 -1.23 0.70 15.78
CA GLU A 285 -0.76 -0.65 15.40
C GLU A 285 0.54 -0.61 14.62
N VAL A 286 1.27 -1.73 14.62
CA VAL A 286 2.45 -1.95 13.78
C VAL A 286 2.15 -2.95 12.68
N GLN A 287 2.61 -2.65 11.47
CA GLN A 287 2.31 -3.45 10.27
C GLN A 287 3.59 -3.96 9.60
N ARG A 288 3.47 -5.10 8.94
CA ARG A 288 4.52 -5.70 8.11
C ARG A 288 3.94 -6.30 6.84
N LEU A 289 4.76 -6.41 5.83
CA LEU A 289 4.42 -7.20 4.65
C LEU A 289 4.41 -8.70 4.99
N HIS A 290 3.51 -9.44 4.36
CA HIS A 290 3.51 -10.90 4.46
C HIS A 290 4.86 -11.46 4.00
N GLY A 291 5.36 -12.47 4.70
CA GLY A 291 6.69 -13.05 4.40
C GLY A 291 7.89 -12.31 4.99
N MET A 292 7.73 -11.06 5.46
CA MET A 292 8.84 -10.22 5.96
C MET A 292 8.71 -9.91 7.45
N GLY A 293 9.85 -9.78 8.15
CA GLY A 293 9.96 -9.22 9.51
C GLY A 293 9.21 -9.98 10.60
N GLN A 294 8.89 -11.26 10.43
CA GLN A 294 8.04 -12.02 11.36
C GLN A 294 8.61 -12.06 12.77
N SER A 295 9.90 -12.38 12.93
CA SER A 295 10.55 -12.48 14.25
C SER A 295 10.62 -11.13 14.95
N LEU A 296 10.89 -10.05 14.20
CA LEU A 296 10.90 -8.68 14.72
C LEU A 296 9.53 -8.29 15.26
N HIS A 297 8.48 -8.43 14.44
CA HIS A 297 7.12 -8.07 14.86
C HIS A 297 6.60 -8.93 16.01
N TYR A 298 6.97 -10.21 16.06
CA TYR A 298 6.66 -11.05 17.21
C TYR A 298 7.32 -10.53 18.50
N ALA A 299 8.60 -10.14 18.44
CA ALA A 299 9.31 -9.57 19.58
C ALA A 299 8.70 -8.23 20.04
N ILE A 300 8.34 -7.36 19.09
CA ILE A 300 7.66 -6.08 19.34
C ILE A 300 6.31 -6.32 20.02
N SER A 301 5.47 -7.18 19.45
CA SER A 301 4.16 -7.49 20.02
C SER A 301 4.28 -8.09 21.43
N LYS A 302 5.24 -9.00 21.67
CA LYS A 302 5.47 -9.58 22.98
C LYS A 302 5.94 -8.57 24.01
N LYS A 303 6.81 -7.62 23.63
CA LYS A 303 7.38 -6.62 24.54
C LYS A 303 6.41 -5.48 24.82
N TYR A 304 5.76 -4.96 23.79
CA TYR A 304 4.96 -3.73 23.87
C TYR A 304 3.45 -3.97 23.84
N GLY A 305 2.98 -5.18 23.50
CA GLY A 305 1.56 -5.53 23.48
C GLY A 305 0.76 -4.84 22.37
N VAL A 306 1.40 -4.64 21.18
CA VAL A 306 0.81 -4.01 20.00
C VAL A 306 0.77 -4.97 18.83
#